data_7255b1dac50af3d9bec3184c53086b89
#
_entry.id   7255b1dac50af3d9bec3184c53086b89
#
_cell.length_a   1.000
_cell.length_b   1.000
_cell.length_c   1.000
_cell.angle_alpha   90.00
_cell.angle_beta   90.00
_cell.angle_gamma   90.00
#
_symmetry.space_group_name_H-M   'P 1'
#
loop_
_entity.id
_entity.type
_entity.pdbx_description
1 polymer ?
#
loop_
_entity_poly.entity_id
_entity_poly.type
_entity_poly.pdbx_seq_one_letter_code
_entity_poly.pdbx_strand_id
1 'polypeptide(L)'
;SLNQIEKAIEAELDAKGAELGVTFDYADYTYNGQADSSTLNQIATDLVAEKVDVIIPIATPAAMIMQNATEDNQIPVVFSAVSDPVSAGLVADLNAPGANITGTSDALDTTAVMKLITAANPDVKKIGLLYDKSQDSSKVPVADAIAYCEENGIEYIEKTGTTNAEVSAAADALVAEGVDAVFTPTDNTIMTAELAIFEKFADAKIPHYTGACLLYTSPSPR
;
A
#
# COMPACT_ATOMS: atom_id res chain seq x y z
N SER A 1 -1.83 9.50 -4.87
CA SER A 1 -2.26 9.33 -3.47
C SER A 1 -3.58 8.60 -3.41
N LEU A 2 -3.91 7.97 -2.28
CA LEU A 2 -5.21 7.32 -2.10
C LEU A 2 -6.37 8.28 -2.39
N ASN A 3 -6.26 9.56 -1.98
CA ASN A 3 -7.22 10.60 -2.31
C ASN A 3 -7.37 10.88 -3.82
N GLN A 4 -6.33 10.65 -4.64
CA GLN A 4 -6.46 10.78 -6.09
C GLN A 4 -7.21 9.60 -6.70
N ILE A 5 -7.04 8.41 -6.12
CA ILE A 5 -7.81 7.21 -6.50
C ILE A 5 -9.28 7.42 -6.16
N GLU A 6 -9.59 7.87 -4.94
CA GLU A 6 -10.96 8.21 -4.50
C GLU A 6 -11.64 9.17 -5.49
N LYS A 7 -11.00 10.32 -5.75
CA LYS A 7 -11.52 11.32 -6.71
C LYS A 7 -11.70 10.78 -8.13
N ALA A 8 -10.82 9.89 -8.57
CA ALA A 8 -10.95 9.26 -9.89
C ALA A 8 -12.13 8.27 -9.94
N ILE A 9 -12.37 7.53 -8.86
CA ILE A 9 -13.53 6.66 -8.70
C ILE A 9 -14.82 7.48 -8.73
N GLU A 10 -14.92 8.55 -7.92
CA GLU A 10 -16.08 9.45 -7.89
C GLU A 10 -16.38 10.02 -9.28
N ALA A 11 -15.37 10.54 -9.97
CA ALA A 11 -15.52 11.11 -11.30
C ALA A 11 -16.00 10.07 -12.34
N GLU A 12 -15.53 8.82 -12.24
CA GLU A 12 -15.97 7.75 -13.14
C GLU A 12 -17.39 7.26 -12.79
N LEU A 13 -17.76 7.23 -11.51
CA LEU A 13 -19.12 6.93 -11.07
C LEU A 13 -20.10 7.97 -11.61
N ASP A 14 -19.78 9.27 -11.52
CA ASP A 14 -20.59 10.34 -12.08
C ASP A 14 -20.75 10.20 -13.60
N ALA A 15 -19.65 9.95 -14.31
CA ALA A 15 -19.67 9.78 -15.76
C ALA A 15 -20.51 8.55 -16.18
N LYS A 16 -20.34 7.42 -15.52
CA LYS A 16 -21.11 6.20 -15.76
C LYS A 16 -22.57 6.33 -15.34
N GLY A 17 -22.82 7.02 -14.24
CA GLY A 17 -24.19 7.34 -13.80
C GLY A 17 -24.95 8.12 -14.86
N ALA A 18 -24.33 9.16 -15.43
CA ALA A 18 -24.92 9.93 -16.52
C ALA A 18 -25.17 9.08 -17.79
N GLU A 19 -24.24 8.18 -18.14
CA GLU A 19 -24.37 7.26 -19.28
C GLU A 19 -25.51 6.25 -19.08
N LEU A 20 -25.63 5.69 -17.87
CA LEU A 20 -26.59 4.63 -17.54
C LEU A 20 -27.96 5.17 -17.08
N GLY A 21 -28.09 6.47 -16.82
CA GLY A 21 -29.30 7.09 -16.29
C GLY A 21 -29.57 6.72 -14.82
N VAL A 22 -28.50 6.45 -14.04
CA VAL A 22 -28.56 6.16 -12.61
C VAL A 22 -27.78 7.21 -11.83
N THR A 23 -28.08 7.36 -10.55
CA THR A 23 -27.32 8.22 -9.63
C THR A 23 -26.60 7.33 -8.64
N PHE A 24 -25.28 7.49 -8.50
CA PHE A 24 -24.51 6.89 -7.43
C PHE A 24 -24.47 7.84 -6.24
N ASP A 25 -25.01 7.40 -5.12
CA ASP A 25 -24.99 8.14 -3.86
C ASP A 25 -23.80 7.67 -3.03
N TYR A 26 -22.65 8.33 -3.20
CA TYR A 26 -21.42 8.04 -2.49
C TYR A 26 -21.07 9.10 -1.44
N ALA A 27 -21.63 10.31 -1.55
CA ALA A 27 -21.20 11.44 -0.72
C ALA A 27 -21.41 11.21 0.78
N ASP A 28 -22.52 10.56 1.16
CA ASP A 28 -22.82 10.24 2.55
C ASP A 28 -22.15 8.96 3.04
N TYR A 29 -21.50 8.20 2.13
CA TYR A 29 -20.89 6.89 2.37
C TYR A 29 -19.38 6.85 2.12
N THR A 30 -18.73 8.00 1.94
CA THR A 30 -17.29 8.12 1.79
C THR A 30 -16.62 8.30 3.16
N TYR A 31 -15.74 7.37 3.50
CA TYR A 31 -15.08 7.30 4.81
C TYR A 31 -13.58 7.19 4.69
N ASN A 32 -12.86 7.71 5.68
CA ASN A 32 -11.41 7.55 5.79
C ASN A 32 -11.05 6.78 7.06
N GLY A 33 -10.62 5.54 6.91
CA GLY A 33 -10.23 4.65 8.01
C GLY A 33 -8.82 4.89 8.55
N GLN A 34 -8.03 5.77 7.95
CA GLN A 34 -6.67 6.17 8.37
C GLN A 34 -5.72 4.97 8.64
N ALA A 35 -5.92 3.87 7.93
CA ALA A 35 -5.23 2.60 8.13
C ALA A 35 -5.39 2.01 9.55
N ASP A 36 -6.39 2.49 10.33
CA ASP A 36 -6.72 1.97 11.66
C ASP A 36 -7.76 0.86 11.56
N SER A 37 -7.40 -0.34 12.00
CA SER A 37 -8.26 -1.52 11.89
C SER A 37 -9.56 -1.40 12.69
N SER A 38 -9.56 -0.70 13.83
CA SER A 38 -10.77 -0.49 14.62
C SER A 38 -11.76 0.41 13.89
N THR A 39 -11.25 1.52 13.35
CA THR A 39 -12.03 2.47 12.54
C THR A 39 -12.57 1.80 11.29
N LEU A 40 -11.76 1.02 10.57
CA LEU A 40 -12.20 0.28 9.38
C LEU A 40 -13.29 -0.74 9.69
N ASN A 41 -13.21 -1.47 10.81
CA ASN A 41 -14.26 -2.40 11.24
C ASN A 41 -15.56 -1.68 11.59
N GLN A 42 -15.51 -0.49 12.21
CA GLN A 42 -16.69 0.31 12.47
C GLN A 42 -17.34 0.76 11.17
N ILE A 43 -16.56 1.29 10.23
CA ILE A 43 -17.05 1.70 8.90
C ILE A 43 -17.72 0.52 8.17
N ALA A 44 -17.10 -0.66 8.20
CA ALA A 44 -17.67 -1.85 7.59
C ALA A 44 -19.02 -2.23 8.20
N THR A 45 -19.12 -2.16 9.53
CA THR A 45 -20.37 -2.41 10.26
C THR A 45 -21.46 -1.44 9.85
N ASP A 46 -21.15 -0.16 9.75
CA ASP A 46 -22.08 0.90 9.38
C ASP A 46 -22.58 0.72 7.93
N LEU A 47 -21.65 0.47 6.97
CA LEU A 47 -22.00 0.22 5.57
C LEU A 47 -22.91 -1.01 5.40
N VAL A 48 -22.65 -2.09 6.13
CA VAL A 48 -23.50 -3.28 6.11
C VAL A 48 -24.88 -3.00 6.70
N ALA A 49 -24.96 -2.23 7.80
CA ALA A 49 -26.22 -1.85 8.43
C ALA A 49 -27.09 -0.96 7.52
N GLU A 50 -26.46 -0.05 6.79
CA GLU A 50 -27.11 0.83 5.80
C GLU A 50 -27.51 0.09 4.51
N LYS A 51 -27.04 -1.15 4.34
CA LYS A 51 -27.35 -2.01 3.17
C LYS A 51 -26.98 -1.36 1.85
N VAL A 52 -25.80 -0.80 1.77
CA VAL A 52 -25.27 -0.23 0.53
C VAL A 52 -25.24 -1.28 -0.59
N ASP A 53 -25.44 -0.87 -1.84
CA ASP A 53 -25.49 -1.77 -2.99
C ASP A 53 -24.12 -2.30 -3.41
N VAL A 54 -23.03 -1.56 -3.11
CA VAL A 54 -21.64 -1.93 -3.43
C VAL A 54 -20.70 -1.20 -2.49
N ILE A 55 -19.57 -1.85 -2.15
CA ILE A 55 -18.50 -1.23 -1.36
C ILE A 55 -17.24 -1.15 -2.23
N ILE A 56 -16.60 0.02 -2.26
CA ILE A 56 -15.37 0.24 -3.03
C ILE A 56 -14.22 0.57 -2.07
N PRO A 57 -13.56 -0.44 -1.47
CA PRO A 57 -12.41 -0.20 -0.59
C PRO A 57 -11.15 0.14 -1.40
N ILE A 58 -10.37 1.09 -0.87
CA ILE A 58 -9.08 1.48 -1.42
C ILE A 58 -7.99 0.98 -0.48
N ALA A 59 -7.02 0.26 -0.99
CA ALA A 59 -5.91 -0.40 -0.32
C ALA A 59 -6.26 -1.74 0.37
N THR A 60 -5.24 -2.59 0.54
CA THR A 60 -5.36 -3.97 1.03
C THR A 60 -6.05 -4.08 2.40
N PRO A 61 -5.71 -3.30 3.45
CA PRO A 61 -6.36 -3.44 4.76
C PRO A 61 -7.87 -3.18 4.72
N ALA A 62 -8.29 -2.15 3.96
CA ALA A 62 -9.71 -1.85 3.80
C ALA A 62 -10.43 -2.99 3.05
N ALA A 63 -9.83 -3.50 1.97
CA ALA A 63 -10.42 -4.58 1.19
C ALA A 63 -10.62 -5.86 2.01
N MET A 64 -9.64 -6.24 2.84
CA MET A 64 -9.74 -7.42 3.71
C MET A 64 -10.87 -7.29 4.74
N ILE A 65 -11.00 -6.13 5.37
CA ILE A 65 -12.04 -5.88 6.36
C ILE A 65 -13.43 -5.87 5.71
N MET A 66 -13.58 -5.23 4.54
CA MET A 66 -14.86 -5.22 3.82
C MET A 66 -15.25 -6.60 3.30
N GLN A 67 -14.29 -7.40 2.84
CA GLN A 67 -14.55 -8.80 2.46
C GLN A 67 -15.13 -9.59 3.64
N ASN A 68 -14.45 -9.55 4.79
CA ASN A 68 -14.91 -10.27 5.99
C ASN A 68 -16.31 -9.81 6.44
N ALA A 69 -16.59 -8.50 6.41
CA ALA A 69 -17.88 -7.96 6.81
C ALA A 69 -19.01 -8.30 5.84
N THR A 70 -18.68 -8.65 4.60
CA THR A 70 -19.68 -8.96 3.56
C THR A 70 -19.81 -10.44 3.24
N GLU A 71 -19.11 -11.32 3.97
CA GLU A 71 -19.14 -12.78 3.73
C GLU A 71 -20.56 -13.37 3.79
N ASP A 72 -21.35 -12.99 4.80
CA ASP A 72 -22.70 -13.51 4.99
C ASP A 72 -23.76 -12.81 4.11
N ASN A 73 -23.64 -11.50 3.93
CA ASN A 73 -24.67 -10.69 3.24
C ASN A 73 -24.44 -10.56 1.74
N GLN A 74 -23.24 -10.93 1.26
CA GLN A 74 -22.84 -10.95 -0.14
C GLN A 74 -22.95 -9.58 -0.86
N ILE A 75 -22.84 -8.46 -0.12
CA ILE A 75 -22.70 -7.13 -0.76
C ILE A 75 -21.48 -7.15 -1.66
N PRO A 76 -21.60 -6.76 -2.94
CA PRO A 76 -20.46 -6.72 -3.86
C PRO A 76 -19.36 -5.78 -3.36
N VAL A 77 -18.11 -6.25 -3.41
CA VAL A 77 -16.92 -5.48 -3.04
C VAL A 77 -16.03 -5.32 -4.27
N VAL A 78 -15.67 -4.08 -4.61
CA VAL A 78 -14.81 -3.78 -5.74
C VAL A 78 -13.57 -3.03 -5.22
N PHE A 79 -12.50 -3.76 -4.94
CA PHE A 79 -11.30 -3.14 -4.39
C PHE A 79 -10.48 -2.38 -5.44
N SER A 80 -9.76 -1.36 -4.99
CA SER A 80 -8.79 -0.61 -5.76
C SER A 80 -7.46 -0.52 -5.01
N ALA A 81 -6.35 -0.51 -5.74
CA ALA A 81 -5.00 -0.39 -5.19
C ALA A 81 -4.70 -1.48 -4.13
N VAL A 82 -4.91 -2.72 -4.48
CA VAL A 82 -4.49 -3.88 -3.69
C VAL A 82 -3.26 -4.50 -4.34
N SER A 83 -2.15 -4.58 -3.61
CA SER A 83 -0.86 -4.98 -4.18
C SER A 83 -0.85 -6.46 -4.60
N ASP A 84 -1.33 -7.36 -3.75
CA ASP A 84 -1.46 -8.78 -4.08
C ASP A 84 -2.80 -9.35 -3.54
N PRO A 85 -3.85 -9.34 -4.37
CA PRO A 85 -5.16 -9.82 -3.94
C PRO A 85 -5.21 -11.32 -3.62
N VAL A 86 -4.35 -12.13 -4.25
CA VAL A 86 -4.28 -13.58 -4.00
C VAL A 86 -3.60 -13.86 -2.68
N SER A 87 -2.41 -13.28 -2.43
CA SER A 87 -1.69 -13.44 -1.16
C SER A 87 -2.46 -12.85 0.02
N ALA A 88 -3.24 -11.78 -0.19
CA ALA A 88 -4.12 -11.21 0.81
C ALA A 88 -5.38 -12.05 1.07
N GLY A 89 -5.59 -13.13 0.30
CA GLY A 89 -6.75 -14.00 0.45
C GLY A 89 -8.08 -13.40 -0.03
N LEU A 90 -8.04 -12.29 -0.79
CA LEU A 90 -9.24 -11.63 -1.30
C LEU A 90 -9.87 -12.35 -2.47
N VAL A 91 -9.05 -12.94 -3.33
CA VAL A 91 -9.49 -13.68 -4.51
C VAL A 91 -8.71 -14.99 -4.62
N ALA A 92 -9.34 -16.02 -5.17
CA ALA A 92 -8.68 -17.30 -5.39
C ALA A 92 -7.69 -17.25 -6.56
N ASP A 93 -8.02 -16.49 -7.60
CA ASP A 93 -7.22 -16.27 -8.80
C ASP A 93 -7.58 -14.91 -9.41
N LEU A 94 -6.62 -14.23 -10.04
CA LEU A 94 -6.82 -12.90 -10.62
C LEU A 94 -7.85 -12.88 -11.76
N ASN A 95 -7.99 -13.98 -12.49
CA ASN A 95 -8.93 -14.12 -13.60
C ASN A 95 -10.26 -14.76 -13.19
N ALA A 96 -10.33 -15.33 -11.98
CA ALA A 96 -11.50 -16.02 -11.44
C ALA A 96 -11.61 -15.74 -9.92
N PRO A 97 -12.06 -14.54 -9.52
CA PRO A 97 -12.11 -14.13 -8.11
C PRO A 97 -12.87 -15.08 -7.20
N GLY A 98 -13.99 -15.63 -7.65
CA GLY A 98 -14.68 -16.76 -7.02
C GLY A 98 -15.63 -16.41 -5.86
N ALA A 99 -15.74 -15.13 -5.46
CA ALA A 99 -16.61 -14.67 -4.37
C ALA A 99 -17.30 -13.34 -4.74
N ASN A 100 -17.93 -12.68 -3.77
CA ASN A 100 -18.56 -11.35 -3.95
C ASN A 100 -17.54 -10.21 -4.09
N ILE A 101 -16.28 -10.51 -4.32
CA ILE A 101 -15.19 -9.50 -4.36
C ILE A 101 -14.40 -9.60 -5.66
N THR A 102 -14.09 -8.44 -6.24
CA THR A 102 -13.21 -8.27 -7.40
C THR A 102 -12.53 -6.89 -7.32
N GLY A 103 -11.69 -6.54 -8.28
CA GLY A 103 -11.08 -5.21 -8.29
C GLY A 103 -9.83 -5.09 -9.13
N THR A 104 -9.00 -4.09 -8.82
CA THR A 104 -7.76 -3.80 -9.54
C THR A 104 -6.55 -3.91 -8.62
N SER A 105 -5.53 -4.62 -9.09
CA SER A 105 -4.24 -4.71 -8.41
C SER A 105 -3.31 -3.56 -8.82
N ASP A 106 -2.50 -3.10 -7.88
CA ASP A 106 -1.36 -2.21 -8.08
C ASP A 106 -0.03 -2.91 -7.79
N ALA A 107 0.10 -4.16 -8.21
CA ALA A 107 1.28 -4.99 -7.99
C ALA A 107 2.58 -4.25 -8.29
N LEU A 108 3.51 -4.30 -7.34
CA LEU A 108 4.83 -3.68 -7.47
C LEU A 108 5.80 -4.63 -8.18
N ASP A 109 6.47 -4.14 -9.23
CA ASP A 109 7.65 -4.80 -9.76
C ASP A 109 8.87 -4.47 -8.88
N THR A 110 9.01 -5.19 -7.77
CA THR A 110 10.10 -5.02 -6.82
C THR A 110 11.45 -5.21 -7.47
N THR A 111 11.57 -6.19 -8.37
CA THR A 111 12.83 -6.46 -9.09
C THR A 111 13.26 -5.25 -9.93
N ALA A 112 12.33 -4.56 -10.59
CA ALA A 112 12.64 -3.34 -11.32
C ALA A 112 13.13 -2.22 -10.40
N VAL A 113 12.54 -2.06 -9.22
CA VAL A 113 13.02 -1.08 -8.23
C VAL A 113 14.41 -1.43 -7.72
N MET A 114 14.66 -2.68 -7.39
CA MET A 114 15.99 -3.14 -6.93
C MET A 114 17.07 -2.95 -8.02
N LYS A 115 16.73 -3.22 -9.29
CA LYS A 115 17.60 -2.92 -10.42
C LYS A 115 17.86 -1.41 -10.57
N LEU A 116 16.87 -0.57 -10.30
CA LEU A 116 17.05 0.89 -10.32
C LEU A 116 18.05 1.33 -9.23
N ILE A 117 17.96 0.76 -8.01
CA ILE A 117 18.90 1.03 -6.92
C ILE A 117 20.34 0.71 -7.36
N THR A 118 20.57 -0.48 -7.89
CA THR A 118 21.90 -0.93 -8.33
C THR A 118 22.41 -0.18 -9.56
N ALA A 119 21.52 0.24 -10.45
CA ALA A 119 21.89 1.07 -11.61
C ALA A 119 22.26 2.51 -11.20
N ALA A 120 21.55 3.08 -10.22
CA ALA A 120 21.84 4.41 -9.69
C ALA A 120 23.08 4.46 -8.79
N ASN A 121 23.35 3.38 -8.06
CA ASN A 121 24.54 3.19 -7.25
C ASN A 121 25.15 1.81 -7.51
N PRO A 122 26.05 1.69 -8.51
CA PRO A 122 26.71 0.43 -8.83
C PRO A 122 27.59 -0.14 -7.70
N ASP A 123 27.99 0.69 -6.76
CA ASP A 123 28.83 0.32 -5.61
C ASP A 123 28.01 0.00 -4.34
N VAL A 124 26.67 -0.08 -4.46
CA VAL A 124 25.80 -0.41 -3.33
C VAL A 124 26.17 -1.76 -2.73
N LYS A 125 26.36 -1.77 -1.41
CA LYS A 125 26.75 -2.98 -0.65
C LYS A 125 25.72 -3.37 0.39
N LYS A 126 24.95 -2.40 0.90
CA LYS A 126 24.02 -2.62 1.98
C LYS A 126 22.72 -1.84 1.75
N ILE A 127 21.59 -2.54 1.71
CA ILE A 127 20.26 -1.96 1.51
C ILE A 127 19.43 -2.12 2.79
N GLY A 128 18.82 -1.05 3.26
CA GLY A 128 17.83 -1.07 4.32
C GLY A 128 16.46 -1.40 3.78
N LEU A 129 15.76 -2.35 4.39
CA LEU A 129 14.37 -2.69 4.10
C LEU A 129 13.51 -2.16 5.25
N LEU A 130 12.67 -1.17 4.97
CA LEU A 130 11.81 -0.51 5.95
C LEU A 130 10.34 -0.82 5.66
N TYR A 131 9.66 -1.50 6.57
CA TYR A 131 8.29 -1.94 6.36
C TYR A 131 7.55 -2.29 7.66
N ASP A 132 6.24 -2.48 7.58
CA ASP A 132 5.40 -3.02 8.65
C ASP A 132 5.14 -4.52 8.40
N LYS A 133 5.58 -5.37 9.33
CA LYS A 133 5.38 -6.83 9.25
C LYS A 133 3.91 -7.25 9.26
N SER A 134 3.02 -6.43 9.78
CA SER A 134 1.59 -6.72 9.84
C SER A 134 0.85 -6.41 8.53
N GLN A 135 1.50 -5.70 7.59
CA GLN A 135 0.92 -5.36 6.30
C GLN A 135 1.09 -6.49 5.28
N ASP A 136 -0.01 -7.07 4.82
CA ASP A 136 0.02 -8.11 3.78
C ASP A 136 0.62 -7.60 2.46
N SER A 137 0.40 -6.33 2.12
CA SER A 137 0.99 -5.67 0.95
C SER A 137 2.53 -5.63 0.94
N SER A 138 3.17 -5.77 2.09
CA SER A 138 4.63 -5.74 2.23
C SER A 138 5.30 -7.11 2.08
N LYS A 139 4.57 -8.20 2.29
CA LYS A 139 5.14 -9.56 2.38
C LYS A 139 5.88 -9.98 1.11
N VAL A 140 5.20 -9.96 -0.03
CA VAL A 140 5.79 -10.39 -1.31
C VAL A 140 6.89 -9.42 -1.76
N PRO A 141 6.69 -8.09 -1.80
CA PRO A 141 7.76 -7.18 -2.18
C PRO A 141 9.02 -7.26 -1.31
N VAL A 142 8.88 -7.47 -0.01
CA VAL A 142 10.04 -7.64 0.88
C VAL A 142 10.77 -8.95 0.59
N ALA A 143 10.05 -10.06 0.40
CA ALA A 143 10.65 -11.33 0.03
C ALA A 143 11.41 -11.24 -1.31
N ASP A 144 10.84 -10.58 -2.31
CA ASP A 144 11.48 -10.34 -3.61
C ASP A 144 12.74 -9.47 -3.49
N ALA A 145 12.70 -8.43 -2.63
CA ALA A 145 13.85 -7.57 -2.38
C ALA A 145 14.99 -8.35 -1.69
N ILE A 146 14.66 -9.19 -0.72
CA ILE A 146 15.62 -10.09 -0.05
C ILE A 146 16.25 -11.04 -1.06
N ALA A 147 15.44 -11.74 -1.85
CA ALA A 147 15.92 -12.65 -2.89
C ALA A 147 16.88 -11.95 -3.86
N TYR A 148 16.50 -10.74 -4.31
CA TYR A 148 17.36 -9.93 -5.18
C TYR A 148 18.71 -9.60 -4.51
N CYS A 149 18.71 -9.21 -3.23
CA CYS A 149 19.94 -8.90 -2.48
C CYS A 149 20.84 -10.14 -2.38
N GLU A 150 20.27 -11.28 -2.02
CA GLU A 150 21.00 -12.56 -1.91
C GLU A 150 21.61 -12.99 -3.24
N GLU A 151 20.84 -12.93 -4.33
CA GLU A 151 21.32 -13.29 -5.69
C GLU A 151 22.46 -12.38 -6.18
N ASN A 152 22.48 -11.11 -5.75
CA ASN A 152 23.47 -10.12 -6.18
C ASN A 152 24.60 -9.88 -5.16
N GLY A 153 24.61 -10.62 -4.04
CA GLY A 153 25.64 -10.49 -3.00
C GLY A 153 25.61 -9.16 -2.27
N ILE A 154 24.43 -8.55 -2.14
CA ILE A 154 24.20 -7.29 -1.45
C ILE A 154 23.73 -7.60 -0.02
N GLU A 155 24.36 -7.00 0.98
CA GLU A 155 23.90 -7.08 2.37
C GLU A 155 22.57 -6.34 2.51
N TYR A 156 21.65 -6.89 3.31
CA TYR A 156 20.42 -6.19 3.65
C TYR A 156 20.17 -6.16 5.15
N ILE A 157 19.47 -5.12 5.61
CA ILE A 157 19.07 -4.97 7.00
C ILE A 157 17.57 -4.63 7.04
N GLU A 158 16.81 -5.46 7.74
CA GLU A 158 15.40 -5.22 7.96
C GLU A 158 15.17 -4.38 9.22
N LYS A 159 14.40 -3.31 9.11
CA LYS A 159 13.86 -2.56 10.26
C LYS A 159 12.36 -2.40 10.04
N THR A 160 11.59 -2.57 11.10
CA THR A 160 10.14 -2.62 11.03
C THR A 160 9.50 -1.73 12.08
N GLY A 161 8.30 -1.23 11.78
CA GLY A 161 7.49 -0.48 12.72
C GLY A 161 6.02 -0.57 12.35
N THR A 162 5.15 -0.63 13.34
CA THR A 162 3.69 -0.71 13.21
C THR A 162 3.00 0.62 13.56
N THR A 163 3.76 1.58 14.06
CA THR A 163 3.31 2.93 14.42
C THR A 163 4.28 3.97 13.84
N ASN A 164 3.82 5.21 13.66
CA ASN A 164 4.67 6.30 13.18
C ASN A 164 5.93 6.50 14.03
N ALA A 165 5.83 6.32 15.35
CA ALA A 165 6.98 6.43 16.25
C ALA A 165 8.00 5.30 16.04
N GLU A 166 7.53 4.06 15.88
CA GLU A 166 8.39 2.91 15.59
C GLU A 166 9.04 3.02 14.21
N VAL A 167 8.29 3.44 13.19
CA VAL A 167 8.82 3.69 11.83
C VAL A 167 9.90 4.75 11.86
N SER A 168 9.67 5.85 12.59
CA SER A 168 10.65 6.92 12.77
C SER A 168 11.93 6.40 13.45
N ALA A 169 11.82 5.58 14.50
CA ALA A 169 12.96 4.95 15.18
C ALA A 169 13.67 3.91 14.27
N ALA A 170 12.93 3.16 13.47
CA ALA A 170 13.47 2.22 12.50
C ALA A 170 14.29 2.94 11.41
N ALA A 171 13.82 4.11 10.94
CA ALA A 171 14.58 4.95 10.01
C ALA A 171 15.88 5.46 10.63
N ASP A 172 15.85 5.95 11.89
CA ASP A 172 17.07 6.36 12.61
C ASP A 172 18.07 5.20 12.74
N ALA A 173 17.57 3.99 13.01
CA ALA A 173 18.39 2.80 13.09
C ALA A 173 19.06 2.47 11.75
N LEU A 174 18.35 2.58 10.62
CA LEU A 174 18.94 2.37 9.29
C LEU A 174 20.01 3.40 8.96
N VAL A 175 19.78 4.67 9.33
CA VAL A 175 20.81 5.73 9.21
C VAL A 175 22.07 5.38 10.02
N ALA A 176 21.89 4.92 11.27
CA ALA A 176 22.99 4.55 12.15
C ALA A 176 23.77 3.32 11.65
N GLU A 177 23.11 2.38 10.98
CA GLU A 177 23.72 1.18 10.36
C GLU A 177 24.51 1.52 9.08
N GLY A 178 24.38 2.75 8.56
CA GLY A 178 25.11 3.20 7.39
C GLY A 178 24.72 2.44 6.11
N VAL A 179 23.44 2.28 5.86
CA VAL A 179 22.95 1.68 4.61
C VAL A 179 23.21 2.60 3.42
N ASP A 180 23.45 2.03 2.25
CA ASP A 180 23.72 2.78 1.02
C ASP A 180 22.43 3.25 0.31
N ALA A 181 21.33 2.58 0.58
CA ALA A 181 19.99 2.90 0.08
C ALA A 181 18.92 2.31 1.01
N VAL A 182 17.72 2.84 0.97
CA VAL A 182 16.56 2.28 1.65
C VAL A 182 15.49 1.93 0.62
N PHE A 183 14.89 0.75 0.76
CA PHE A 183 13.71 0.32 0.02
C PHE A 183 12.52 0.18 0.97
N THR A 184 11.38 0.72 0.55
CA THR A 184 10.09 0.59 1.21
C THR A 184 9.06 0.08 0.20
N PRO A 185 8.36 -1.02 0.45
CA PRO A 185 7.31 -1.51 -0.43
C PRO A 185 6.06 -0.60 -0.42
N THR A 186 4.97 -1.04 -1.05
CA THR A 186 3.66 -0.40 -0.96
C THR A 186 3.06 -0.69 0.42
N ASP A 187 3.50 0.06 1.42
CA ASP A 187 3.19 -0.14 2.84
C ASP A 187 2.41 1.05 3.39
N ASN A 188 1.18 0.79 3.86
CA ASN A 188 0.28 1.86 4.30
C ASN A 188 0.75 2.52 5.61
N THR A 189 1.38 1.77 6.50
CA THR A 189 1.93 2.31 7.76
C THR A 189 3.10 3.23 7.48
N ILE A 190 4.04 2.80 6.62
CA ILE A 190 5.18 3.63 6.24
C ILE A 190 4.73 4.88 5.49
N MET A 191 3.74 4.76 4.60
CA MET A 191 3.18 5.91 3.87
C MET A 191 2.62 6.99 4.79
N THR A 192 2.04 6.64 5.94
CA THR A 192 1.56 7.65 6.92
C THR A 192 2.69 8.35 7.66
N ALA A 193 3.85 7.70 7.80
CA ALA A 193 5.05 8.23 8.46
C ALA A 193 6.01 8.95 7.49
N GLU A 194 5.73 8.94 6.19
CA GLU A 194 6.66 9.32 5.12
C GLU A 194 7.33 10.68 5.31
N LEU A 195 6.56 11.72 5.66
CA LEU A 195 7.12 13.05 5.87
C LEU A 195 8.20 13.08 6.97
N ALA A 196 8.01 12.27 8.01
CA ALA A 196 8.94 12.20 9.12
C ALA A 196 10.23 11.44 8.79
N ILE A 197 10.15 10.42 7.93
CA ILE A 197 11.31 9.60 7.56
C ILE A 197 12.08 10.18 6.36
N PHE A 198 11.39 10.86 5.45
CA PHE A 198 12.01 11.48 4.27
C PHE A 198 13.14 12.45 4.66
N GLU A 199 12.89 13.35 5.60
CA GLU A 199 13.89 14.32 6.06
C GLU A 199 15.12 13.62 6.65
N LYS A 200 14.93 12.54 7.43
CA LYS A 200 16.02 11.78 8.03
C LYS A 200 16.95 11.17 6.98
N PHE A 201 16.39 10.52 5.95
CA PHE A 201 17.18 9.93 4.88
C PHE A 201 17.83 10.99 4.00
N ALA A 202 17.12 12.10 3.72
CA ALA A 202 17.68 13.24 2.96
C ALA A 202 18.87 13.89 3.68
N ASP A 203 18.76 14.14 4.98
CA ASP A 203 19.85 14.71 5.80
C ASP A 203 21.05 13.77 5.88
N ALA A 204 20.80 12.46 5.96
CA ALA A 204 21.84 11.42 5.94
C ALA A 204 22.39 11.16 4.53
N LYS A 205 21.83 11.76 3.48
CA LYS A 205 22.15 11.53 2.05
C LYS A 205 21.99 10.06 1.63
N ILE A 206 21.03 9.37 2.21
CA ILE A 206 20.68 7.99 1.87
C ILE A 206 19.50 8.02 0.88
N PRO A 207 19.65 7.53 -0.35
CA PRO A 207 18.55 7.45 -1.30
C PRO A 207 17.45 6.53 -0.78
N HIS A 208 16.20 7.00 -0.85
CA HIS A 208 15.02 6.24 -0.46
C HIS A 208 14.20 5.89 -1.69
N TYR A 209 14.00 4.61 -1.95
CA TYR A 209 13.24 4.05 -3.06
C TYR A 209 11.97 3.42 -2.53
N THR A 210 10.84 3.72 -3.17
CA THR A 210 9.55 3.29 -2.65
C THR A 210 8.69 2.68 -3.73
N GLY A 211 7.85 1.73 -3.32
CA GLY A 211 6.86 1.10 -4.18
C GLY A 211 5.59 1.92 -4.39
N ALA A 212 5.39 3.00 -3.63
CA ALA A 212 4.17 3.81 -3.71
C ALA A 212 4.40 5.13 -4.45
N CYS A 213 3.52 5.46 -5.41
CA CYS A 213 3.58 6.70 -6.21
C CYS A 213 3.48 8.00 -5.39
N LEU A 214 3.12 7.96 -4.12
CA LEU A 214 2.95 9.13 -3.26
C LEU A 214 4.23 9.92 -3.03
N LEU A 215 5.38 9.28 -3.22
CA LEU A 215 6.69 9.82 -2.89
C LEU A 215 7.37 10.56 -4.06
N TYR A 216 6.82 10.44 -5.26
CA TYR A 216 7.30 11.20 -6.43
C TYR A 216 6.96 12.69 -6.41
N THR A 217 6.17 13.15 -5.45
CA THR A 217 5.82 14.58 -5.30
C THR A 217 6.79 15.35 -4.42
N SER A 218 7.74 14.69 -3.77
CA SER A 218 8.84 15.35 -3.08
C SER A 218 9.93 15.72 -4.08
N PRO A 219 10.43 16.98 -4.11
CA PRO A 219 11.53 17.32 -4.98
C PRO A 219 12.76 16.49 -4.61
N SER A 220 13.25 15.70 -5.57
CA SER A 220 14.54 15.01 -5.42
C SER A 220 15.61 16.02 -5.03
N PRO A 221 16.41 15.76 -3.98
CA PRO A 221 17.54 16.63 -3.71
C PRO A 221 18.46 16.63 -4.92
N ARG A 222 18.73 17.84 -5.46
CA ARG A 222 19.68 18.04 -6.54
C ARG A 222 21.11 17.93 -6.01
#